data_09b5bffe5619dea337de5ed2d9007151
#
_entry.id   09b5bffe5619dea337de5ed2d9007151
#
_cell.length_a   1.000
_cell.length_b   1.000
_cell.length_c   1.000
_cell.angle_alpha   90.00
_cell.angle_beta   90.00
_cell.angle_gamma   90.00
#
_symmetry.space_group_name_H-M   'P 1'
#
loop_
_entity.id
_entity.type
_entity.pdbx_description
1 polymer ?
#
loop_
_entity_poly.entity_id
_entity_poly.type
_entity_poly.pdbx_seq_one_letter_code
_entity_poly.pdbx_strand_id
1 'polypeptide(L)'
;MRIGVIGAMQIEIDNLKKSLENSTTEEISSVQFVKGNIGEVEVVVAVSGVGKVFAAICTEAMILKYQVDMVVNIGVAGTLCKELGVMDVALASQVVQHDMNTSALGDDIGLLSGINQIYIPSDEKMTALMEQCIAEKEIHYKVGTIATGDLFMQEKLHQRFDAIAAEMEGGSIGHVCYMNHVPFTVLRTISDGEGGAMDYAQFAQKAAKLGIEIVIEFIKKIIIS
;
A
#
# COMPACT_ATOMS: atom_id res chain seq x y z
N MET A 1 15.59 -6.89 -12.35
CA MET A 1 14.55 -6.07 -11.72
C MET A 1 14.27 -6.63 -10.33
N ARG A 2 14.14 -5.74 -9.35
CA ARG A 2 13.88 -6.10 -7.96
C ARG A 2 12.69 -5.31 -7.44
N ILE A 3 11.68 -6.00 -6.92
CA ILE A 3 10.44 -5.39 -6.43
C ILE A 3 10.41 -5.47 -4.91
N GLY A 4 10.18 -4.34 -4.25
CA GLY A 4 9.85 -4.29 -2.83
C GLY A 4 8.35 -4.46 -2.61
N VAL A 5 7.95 -5.35 -1.68
CA VAL A 5 6.55 -5.49 -1.27
C VAL A 5 6.44 -5.30 0.25
N ILE A 6 5.62 -4.36 0.67
CA ILE A 6 5.44 -4.00 2.08
C ILE A 6 3.97 -4.17 2.46
N GLY A 7 3.72 -4.96 3.51
CA GLY A 7 2.46 -4.97 4.24
C GLY A 7 2.69 -4.61 5.69
N ALA A 8 1.67 -4.14 6.38
CA ALA A 8 1.78 -3.73 7.78
C ALA A 8 1.70 -4.91 8.74
N MET A 9 0.98 -5.96 8.37
CA MET A 9 0.68 -7.11 9.23
C MET A 9 1.10 -8.44 8.59
N GLN A 10 1.35 -9.46 9.42
CA GLN A 10 1.71 -10.79 8.95
C GLN A 10 0.68 -11.38 7.99
N ILE A 11 -0.62 -11.20 8.27
CA ILE A 11 -1.70 -11.74 7.42
C ILE A 11 -1.66 -11.19 5.98
N GLU A 12 -1.12 -10.00 5.79
CA GLU A 12 -0.99 -9.33 4.48
C GLU A 12 0.19 -9.83 3.67
N ILE A 13 1.12 -10.56 4.29
CA ILE A 13 2.42 -10.89 3.70
C ILE A 13 2.74 -12.40 3.70
N ASP A 14 2.23 -13.17 4.67
CA ASP A 14 2.66 -14.55 4.88
C ASP A 14 2.52 -15.46 3.66
N ASN A 15 1.44 -15.33 2.91
CA ASN A 15 1.25 -16.14 1.71
C ASN A 15 2.20 -15.72 0.57
N LEU A 16 2.55 -14.43 0.50
CA LEU A 16 3.54 -13.96 -0.46
C LEU A 16 4.94 -14.51 -0.11
N LYS A 17 5.33 -14.47 1.18
CA LYS A 17 6.59 -15.08 1.63
C LYS A 17 6.71 -16.56 1.28
N LYS A 18 5.60 -17.31 1.40
CA LYS A 18 5.55 -18.73 1.03
C LYS A 18 5.69 -19.00 -0.47
N SER A 19 5.40 -18.00 -1.30
CA SER A 19 5.52 -18.09 -2.76
C SER A 19 6.93 -17.75 -3.26
N LEU A 20 7.84 -17.30 -2.38
CA LEU A 20 9.21 -16.98 -2.73
C LEU A 20 10.07 -18.23 -2.85
N GLU A 21 10.75 -18.35 -3.98
CA GLU A 21 11.78 -19.36 -4.21
C GLU A 21 13.14 -18.84 -3.73
N ASN A 22 14.02 -19.75 -3.27
CA ASN A 22 15.38 -19.45 -2.83
C ASN A 22 15.47 -18.32 -1.80
N SER A 23 14.53 -18.27 -0.87
CA SER A 23 14.41 -17.15 0.06
C SER A 23 15.49 -17.13 1.14
N THR A 24 15.93 -15.92 1.48
CA THR A 24 16.81 -15.60 2.61
C THR A 24 16.18 -14.52 3.46
N THR A 25 16.46 -14.54 4.76
CA THR A 25 15.90 -13.55 5.71
C THR A 25 17.03 -12.77 6.37
N GLU A 26 16.88 -11.47 6.46
CA GLU A 26 17.78 -10.55 7.17
C GLU A 26 16.94 -9.60 8.04
N GLU A 27 17.47 -9.18 9.19
CA GLU A 27 16.82 -8.20 10.06
C GLU A 27 17.56 -6.87 10.01
N ILE A 28 16.81 -5.78 9.77
CA ILE A 28 17.33 -4.40 9.77
C ILE A 28 16.32 -3.52 10.52
N SER A 29 16.75 -2.76 11.50
CA SER A 29 15.90 -1.90 12.33
C SER A 29 14.70 -2.65 12.94
N SER A 30 14.93 -3.90 13.39
CA SER A 30 13.89 -4.82 13.91
C SER A 30 12.80 -5.19 12.90
N VAL A 31 13.00 -4.91 11.62
CA VAL A 31 12.14 -5.35 10.52
C VAL A 31 12.79 -6.55 9.82
N GLN A 32 12.03 -7.63 9.65
CA GLN A 32 12.49 -8.80 8.90
C GLN A 32 12.20 -8.63 7.41
N PHE A 33 13.26 -8.64 6.62
CA PHE A 33 13.21 -8.64 5.16
C PHE A 33 13.45 -10.06 4.64
N VAL A 34 12.51 -10.54 3.84
CA VAL A 34 12.63 -11.82 3.15
C VAL A 34 12.86 -11.55 1.68
N LYS A 35 14.06 -11.92 1.19
CA LYS A 35 14.45 -11.78 -0.21
C LYS A 35 14.36 -13.14 -0.89
N GLY A 36 13.77 -13.22 -2.07
CA GLY A 36 13.66 -14.43 -2.88
C GLY A 36 13.22 -14.10 -4.28
N ASN A 37 12.69 -15.08 -5.01
CA ASN A 37 12.27 -14.93 -6.39
C ASN A 37 10.82 -15.38 -6.60
N ILE A 38 10.12 -14.71 -7.50
CA ILE A 38 8.89 -15.19 -8.14
C ILE A 38 9.19 -15.25 -9.64
N GLY A 39 9.42 -16.47 -10.15
CA GLY A 39 9.94 -16.64 -11.50
C GLY A 39 11.28 -15.92 -11.66
N GLU A 40 11.41 -15.04 -12.65
CA GLU A 40 12.65 -14.30 -12.93
C GLU A 40 12.78 -12.98 -12.15
N VAL A 41 11.76 -12.59 -11.37
CA VAL A 41 11.78 -11.34 -10.60
C VAL A 41 12.35 -11.58 -9.21
N GLU A 42 13.33 -10.79 -8.82
CA GLU A 42 13.78 -10.72 -7.44
C GLU A 42 12.78 -9.88 -6.61
N VAL A 43 12.34 -10.42 -5.50
CA VAL A 43 11.34 -9.79 -4.63
C VAL A 43 11.88 -9.67 -3.21
N VAL A 44 11.73 -8.51 -2.61
CA VAL A 44 12.02 -8.25 -1.20
C VAL A 44 10.72 -7.94 -0.49
N VAL A 45 10.37 -8.77 0.48
CA VAL A 45 9.09 -8.69 1.20
C VAL A 45 9.35 -8.35 2.66
N ALA A 46 8.59 -7.41 3.21
CA ALA A 46 8.70 -7.04 4.62
C ALA A 46 7.33 -6.80 5.27
N VAL A 47 7.25 -7.07 6.57
CA VAL A 47 6.17 -6.63 7.45
C VAL A 47 6.67 -5.40 8.20
N SER A 48 6.10 -4.24 7.89
CA SER A 48 6.58 -2.99 8.49
C SER A 48 6.16 -2.81 9.95
N GLY A 49 5.01 -3.30 10.34
CA GLY A 49 4.24 -2.84 11.50
C GLY A 49 3.24 -1.76 11.09
N VAL A 50 2.25 -1.51 11.95
CA VAL A 50 1.15 -0.58 11.69
C VAL A 50 1.57 0.86 11.96
N GLY A 51 1.20 1.77 11.05
CA GLY A 51 1.36 3.21 11.18
C GLY A 51 2.55 3.79 10.41
N LYS A 52 2.51 5.11 10.24
CA LYS A 52 3.37 5.85 9.32
C LYS A 52 4.87 5.73 9.63
N VAL A 53 5.26 5.75 10.90
CA VAL A 53 6.68 5.69 11.29
C VAL A 53 7.28 4.33 10.97
N PHE A 54 6.60 3.23 11.31
CA PHE A 54 7.04 1.88 10.97
C PHE A 54 7.16 1.69 9.46
N ALA A 55 6.15 2.14 8.72
CA ALA A 55 6.12 2.07 7.28
C ALA A 55 7.28 2.85 6.63
N ALA A 56 7.58 4.07 7.12
CA ALA A 56 8.70 4.88 6.64
C ALA A 56 10.05 4.20 6.88
N ILE A 57 10.31 3.70 8.10
CA ILE A 57 11.56 3.00 8.46
C ILE A 57 11.75 1.77 7.55
N CYS A 58 10.70 0.98 7.38
CA CYS A 58 10.74 -0.21 6.53
C CYS A 58 11.05 0.15 5.07
N THR A 59 10.38 1.15 4.52
CA THR A 59 10.55 1.58 3.13
C THR A 59 11.95 2.12 2.87
N GLU A 60 12.46 2.99 3.74
CA GLU A 60 13.79 3.55 3.60
C GLU A 60 14.87 2.47 3.68
N ALA A 61 14.78 1.56 4.66
CA ALA A 61 15.69 0.43 4.76
C ALA A 61 15.64 -0.47 3.51
N MET A 62 14.43 -0.73 2.97
CA MET A 62 14.24 -1.52 1.76
C MET A 62 14.92 -0.87 0.54
N ILE A 63 14.73 0.42 0.34
CA ILE A 63 15.31 1.17 -0.78
C ILE A 63 16.84 1.21 -0.66
N LEU A 64 17.38 1.63 0.47
CA LEU A 64 18.81 1.84 0.64
C LEU A 64 19.60 0.52 0.65
N LYS A 65 19.09 -0.50 1.32
CA LYS A 65 19.81 -1.78 1.46
C LYS A 65 19.67 -2.68 0.25
N TYR A 66 18.44 -2.81 -0.26
CA TYR A 66 18.15 -3.76 -1.34
C TYR A 66 18.11 -3.13 -2.73
N GLN A 67 18.12 -1.80 -2.82
CA GLN A 67 18.09 -1.06 -4.09
C GLN A 67 16.95 -1.56 -4.98
N VAL A 68 15.74 -1.59 -4.42
CA VAL A 68 14.55 -2.00 -5.16
C VAL A 68 14.23 -0.99 -6.26
N ASP A 69 13.85 -1.51 -7.44
CA ASP A 69 13.49 -0.67 -8.60
C ASP A 69 12.10 -0.03 -8.44
N MET A 70 11.25 -0.63 -7.61
CA MET A 70 9.90 -0.16 -7.31
C MET A 70 9.36 -0.75 -5.99
N VAL A 71 8.34 -0.10 -5.43
CA VAL A 71 7.67 -0.54 -4.19
C VAL A 71 6.18 -0.75 -4.41
N VAL A 72 5.66 -1.89 -3.97
CA VAL A 72 4.23 -2.19 -3.87
C VAL A 72 3.86 -2.24 -2.40
N ASN A 73 2.93 -1.39 -1.98
CA ASN A 73 2.31 -1.51 -0.66
C ASN A 73 0.99 -2.25 -0.80
N ILE A 74 0.85 -3.34 -0.04
CA ILE A 74 -0.39 -4.13 0.01
C ILE A 74 -0.97 -4.11 1.41
N GLY A 75 -2.28 -4.30 1.49
CA GLY A 75 -2.96 -4.40 2.77
C GLY A 75 -4.47 -4.30 2.66
N VAL A 76 -5.08 -4.17 3.80
CA VAL A 76 -6.52 -3.95 3.92
C VAL A 76 -6.82 -2.49 4.23
N ALA A 77 -8.07 -2.06 3.98
CA ALA A 77 -8.51 -0.69 4.25
C ALA A 77 -10.02 -0.62 4.53
N GLY A 78 -10.44 0.42 5.21
CA GLY A 78 -11.84 0.82 5.29
C GLY A 78 -12.28 1.62 4.07
N THR A 79 -13.48 1.33 3.53
CA THR A 79 -14.02 2.14 2.44
C THR A 79 -14.51 3.50 2.92
N LEU A 80 -14.33 4.51 2.07
CA LEU A 80 -14.83 5.87 2.29
C LEU A 80 -15.91 6.27 1.26
N CYS A 81 -16.20 5.42 0.29
CA CYS A 81 -17.16 5.71 -0.77
C CYS A 81 -18.15 4.55 -0.94
N LYS A 82 -19.33 4.87 -1.48
CA LYS A 82 -20.42 3.89 -1.65
C LYS A 82 -20.18 2.90 -2.79
N GLU A 83 -19.26 3.22 -3.68
CA GLU A 83 -18.93 2.39 -4.83
C GLU A 83 -18.06 1.19 -4.48
N LEU A 84 -17.44 1.17 -3.30
CA LEU A 84 -16.63 0.06 -2.84
C LEU A 84 -17.26 -0.63 -1.63
N GLY A 85 -17.48 -1.91 -1.72
CA GLY A 85 -17.91 -2.78 -0.65
C GLY A 85 -16.79 -3.65 -0.09
N VAL A 86 -17.08 -4.40 0.96
CA VAL A 86 -16.13 -5.39 1.53
C VAL A 86 -15.75 -6.41 0.45
N MET A 87 -14.47 -6.73 0.34
CA MET A 87 -13.81 -7.55 -0.68
C MET A 87 -13.59 -6.89 -2.04
N ASP A 88 -14.06 -5.65 -2.28
CA ASP A 88 -13.66 -4.86 -3.44
C ASP A 88 -12.22 -4.31 -3.25
N VAL A 89 -11.65 -3.78 -4.33
CA VAL A 89 -10.28 -3.28 -4.33
C VAL A 89 -10.23 -1.76 -4.53
N ALA A 90 -9.53 -1.07 -3.65
CA ALA A 90 -9.10 0.31 -3.83
C ALA A 90 -7.64 0.33 -4.34
N LEU A 91 -7.42 0.93 -5.50
CA LEU A 91 -6.09 1.12 -6.07
C LEU A 91 -5.74 2.60 -6.08
N ALA A 92 -4.58 2.96 -5.55
CA ALA A 92 -4.19 4.35 -5.46
C ALA A 92 -3.78 4.93 -6.82
N SER A 93 -4.45 6.02 -7.24
CA SER A 93 -3.88 6.95 -8.21
C SER A 93 -2.91 7.92 -7.52
N GLN A 94 -3.16 8.17 -6.23
CA GLN A 94 -2.35 9.02 -5.36
C GLN A 94 -2.65 8.71 -3.89
N VAL A 95 -1.76 9.13 -3.01
CA VAL A 95 -1.95 9.01 -1.56
C VAL A 95 -1.89 10.37 -0.89
N VAL A 96 -2.55 10.51 0.27
CA VAL A 96 -2.53 11.72 1.09
C VAL A 96 -2.36 11.34 2.57
N GLN A 97 -1.54 12.10 3.32
CA GLN A 97 -1.49 12.00 4.78
C GLN A 97 -2.53 12.95 5.38
N HIS A 98 -3.74 12.45 5.62
CA HIS A 98 -4.90 13.25 6.00
C HIS A 98 -4.79 13.93 7.38
N ASP A 99 -3.96 13.39 8.25
CA ASP A 99 -3.73 13.86 9.62
C ASP A 99 -2.50 14.80 9.75
N MET A 100 -1.78 15.05 8.64
CA MET A 100 -0.77 16.10 8.60
C MET A 100 -1.44 17.47 8.64
N ASN A 101 -1.23 18.24 9.69
CA ASN A 101 -1.96 19.47 9.90
C ASN A 101 -1.09 20.57 10.54
N THR A 102 -0.67 21.51 9.72
CA THR A 102 0.00 22.75 10.08
C THR A 102 -0.85 23.98 9.79
N SER A 103 -2.18 23.82 9.74
CA SER A 103 -3.12 24.91 9.42
C SER A 103 -3.05 26.08 10.41
N ALA A 104 -2.62 25.87 11.63
CA ALA A 104 -2.33 26.94 12.58
C ALA A 104 -1.21 27.90 12.11
N LEU A 105 -0.37 27.45 11.17
CA LEU A 105 0.69 28.23 10.53
C LEU A 105 0.25 28.80 9.16
N GLY A 106 -0.97 28.51 8.72
CA GLY A 106 -1.53 28.98 7.46
C GLY A 106 -1.45 27.96 6.30
N ASP A 107 -0.95 26.76 6.54
CA ASP A 107 -0.86 25.72 5.52
C ASP A 107 -2.20 25.01 5.31
N ASP A 108 -2.38 24.42 4.14
CA ASP A 108 -3.49 23.51 3.88
C ASP A 108 -3.31 22.18 4.66
N ILE A 109 -4.41 21.60 5.12
CA ILE A 109 -4.38 20.30 5.78
C ILE A 109 -3.95 19.23 4.77
N GLY A 110 -3.02 18.39 5.17
CA GLY A 110 -2.38 17.38 4.32
C GLY A 110 -1.09 17.86 3.65
N LEU A 111 -0.75 19.15 3.74
CA LEU A 111 0.46 19.67 3.11
C LEU A 111 1.72 19.12 3.79
N LEU A 112 2.54 18.46 3.00
CA LEU A 112 3.90 18.06 3.35
C LEU A 112 4.84 19.19 2.93
N SER A 113 5.05 20.17 3.81
CA SER A 113 5.73 21.44 3.48
C SER A 113 7.17 21.22 2.95
N GLY A 114 7.87 20.19 3.43
CA GLY A 114 9.24 19.87 2.98
C GLY A 114 9.35 19.48 1.51
N ILE A 115 8.27 19.01 0.90
CA ILE A 115 8.19 18.64 -0.52
C ILE A 115 7.12 19.46 -1.27
N ASN A 116 6.39 20.30 -0.56
CA ASN A 116 5.31 21.14 -1.08
C ASN A 116 4.23 20.34 -1.84
N GLN A 117 3.80 19.22 -1.28
CA GLN A 117 2.78 18.33 -1.83
C GLN A 117 1.71 18.01 -0.79
N ILE A 118 0.45 17.97 -1.19
CA ILE A 118 -0.66 17.36 -0.43
C ILE A 118 -0.85 15.91 -0.89
N TYR A 119 -0.87 15.70 -2.19
CA TYR A 119 -1.02 14.39 -2.80
C TYR A 119 0.29 13.93 -3.42
N ILE A 120 0.64 12.67 -3.19
CA ILE A 120 1.78 12.03 -3.83
C ILE A 120 1.25 11.05 -4.86
N PRO A 121 1.51 11.26 -6.17
CA PRO A 121 1.00 10.39 -7.22
C PRO A 121 1.67 9.01 -7.17
N SER A 122 0.89 7.97 -7.37
CA SER A 122 1.38 6.62 -7.68
C SER A 122 2.00 6.57 -9.09
N ASP A 123 2.84 5.60 -9.34
CA ASP A 123 3.38 5.38 -10.69
C ASP A 123 2.27 4.91 -11.65
N GLU A 124 2.08 5.63 -12.76
CA GLU A 124 1.01 5.38 -13.72
C GLU A 124 1.12 4.00 -14.39
N LYS A 125 2.34 3.55 -14.68
CA LYS A 125 2.56 2.26 -15.36
C LYS A 125 2.29 1.10 -14.40
N MET A 126 2.75 1.22 -13.17
CA MET A 126 2.44 0.22 -12.12
C MET A 126 0.94 0.15 -11.86
N THR A 127 0.27 1.31 -11.76
CA THR A 127 -1.17 1.39 -11.55
C THR A 127 -1.93 0.75 -12.70
N ALA A 128 -1.61 1.07 -13.95
CA ALA A 128 -2.26 0.49 -15.12
C ALA A 128 -2.07 -1.04 -15.22
N LEU A 129 -0.88 -1.56 -14.91
CA LEU A 129 -0.64 -3.00 -14.88
C LEU A 129 -1.41 -3.67 -13.74
N MET A 130 -1.48 -3.02 -12.58
CA MET A 130 -2.25 -3.54 -11.44
C MET A 130 -3.75 -3.59 -11.76
N GLU A 131 -4.31 -2.57 -12.44
CA GLU A 131 -5.69 -2.58 -12.93
C GLU A 131 -5.97 -3.77 -13.84
N GLN A 132 -5.06 -4.08 -14.77
CA GLN A 132 -5.20 -5.27 -15.63
C GLN A 132 -5.26 -6.56 -14.81
N CYS A 133 -4.39 -6.68 -13.79
CA CYS A 133 -4.39 -7.86 -12.93
C CYS A 133 -5.68 -8.01 -12.12
N ILE A 134 -6.27 -6.90 -11.68
CA ILE A 134 -7.56 -6.89 -10.96
C ILE A 134 -8.69 -7.25 -11.90
N ALA A 135 -8.75 -6.63 -13.08
CA ALA A 135 -9.81 -6.83 -14.07
C ALA A 135 -9.87 -8.28 -14.56
N GLU A 136 -8.72 -8.94 -14.79
CA GLU A 136 -8.67 -10.34 -15.19
C GLU A 136 -9.21 -11.33 -14.14
N LYS A 137 -9.28 -10.89 -12.89
CA LYS A 137 -9.90 -11.67 -11.80
C LYS A 137 -11.40 -11.38 -11.63
N GLU A 138 -11.96 -10.50 -12.47
CA GLU A 138 -13.36 -10.06 -12.40
C GLU A 138 -13.73 -9.46 -11.03
N ILE A 139 -12.75 -8.82 -10.35
CA ILE A 139 -12.95 -8.17 -9.05
C ILE A 139 -13.40 -6.74 -9.30
N HIS A 140 -14.43 -6.32 -8.57
CA HIS A 140 -14.84 -4.91 -8.58
C HIS A 140 -13.77 -4.03 -7.90
N TYR A 141 -13.43 -2.90 -8.52
CA TYR A 141 -12.40 -2.00 -8.01
C TYR A 141 -12.69 -0.54 -8.35
N LYS A 142 -12.01 0.34 -7.66
CA LYS A 142 -11.97 1.77 -7.97
C LYS A 142 -10.55 2.28 -7.83
N VAL A 143 -10.15 3.15 -8.77
CA VAL A 143 -8.89 3.90 -8.70
C VAL A 143 -9.16 5.29 -8.16
N GLY A 144 -8.38 5.75 -7.19
CA GLY A 144 -8.58 7.06 -6.59
C GLY A 144 -7.60 7.39 -5.48
N THR A 145 -7.89 8.42 -4.70
CA THR A 145 -7.06 8.83 -3.56
C THR A 145 -7.22 7.86 -2.40
N ILE A 146 -6.10 7.38 -1.85
CA ILE A 146 -6.08 6.64 -0.58
C ILE A 146 -5.57 7.57 0.53
N ALA A 147 -6.33 7.66 1.63
CA ALA A 147 -6.04 8.52 2.76
C ALA A 147 -5.34 7.73 3.88
N THR A 148 -4.16 8.21 4.27
CA THR A 148 -3.33 7.61 5.33
C THR A 148 -3.34 8.45 6.59
N GLY A 149 -3.46 7.82 7.75
CA GLY A 149 -3.30 8.48 9.05
C GLY A 149 -3.06 7.50 10.19
N ASP A 150 -2.54 7.99 11.32
CA ASP A 150 -2.27 7.17 12.52
C ASP A 150 -3.52 6.99 13.41
N LEU A 151 -4.71 7.27 12.86
CA LEU A 151 -5.98 7.06 13.51
C LEU A 151 -6.85 6.12 12.68
N PHE A 152 -7.42 5.10 13.32
CA PHE A 152 -8.45 4.27 12.71
C PHE A 152 -9.74 5.10 12.62
N MET A 153 -9.88 5.89 11.55
CA MET A 153 -10.97 6.83 11.31
C MET A 153 -11.50 6.75 9.89
N GLN A 154 -12.81 6.95 9.75
CA GLN A 154 -13.49 7.01 8.45
C GLN A 154 -14.21 8.34 8.20
N GLU A 155 -14.46 9.16 9.22
CA GLU A 155 -15.30 10.34 9.11
C GLU A 155 -14.66 11.48 8.32
N LYS A 156 -15.41 12.03 7.35
CA LYS A 156 -15.12 13.28 6.59
C LYS A 156 -13.92 13.27 5.65
N LEU A 157 -13.16 12.15 5.53
CA LEU A 157 -11.99 12.10 4.66
C LEU A 157 -12.36 12.12 3.18
N HIS A 158 -13.47 11.47 2.79
CA HIS A 158 -13.98 11.53 1.43
C HIS A 158 -14.33 12.97 1.02
N GLN A 159 -15.01 13.72 1.90
CA GLN A 159 -15.42 15.11 1.62
C GLN A 159 -14.24 16.06 1.46
N ARG A 160 -13.14 15.84 2.19
CA ARG A 160 -11.97 16.74 2.19
C ARG A 160 -10.96 16.42 1.10
N PHE A 161 -10.70 15.15 0.86
CA PHE A 161 -9.60 14.69 0.01
C PHE A 161 -10.08 13.90 -1.21
N ASP A 162 -11.38 13.77 -1.42
CA ASP A 162 -11.97 12.86 -2.42
C ASP A 162 -11.41 11.43 -2.31
N ALA A 163 -11.15 11.01 -1.06
CA ALA A 163 -10.55 9.72 -0.80
C ALA A 163 -11.57 8.58 -0.89
N ILE A 164 -11.16 7.46 -1.49
CA ILE A 164 -12.00 6.27 -1.69
C ILE A 164 -11.81 5.22 -0.59
N ALA A 165 -10.65 5.23 0.08
CA ALA A 165 -10.32 4.32 1.16
C ALA A 165 -9.40 4.98 2.20
N ALA A 166 -9.44 4.48 3.45
CA ALA A 166 -8.58 4.91 4.55
C ALA A 166 -7.75 3.74 5.09
N GLU A 167 -6.47 4.03 5.37
CA GLU A 167 -5.51 3.07 5.89
C GLU A 167 -4.40 3.79 6.69
N MET A 168 -3.30 3.13 7.08
CA MET A 168 -2.36 3.71 8.04
C MET A 168 -0.90 3.79 7.55
N GLU A 169 -0.55 3.41 6.32
CA GLU A 169 0.86 3.29 5.86
C GLU A 169 1.14 3.92 4.50
N GLY A 170 0.23 3.77 3.53
CA GLY A 170 0.49 4.04 2.10
C GLY A 170 1.00 5.45 1.80
N GLY A 171 0.48 6.47 2.49
CA GLY A 171 0.94 7.86 2.33
C GLY A 171 2.35 8.09 2.83
N SER A 172 2.78 7.36 3.86
CA SER A 172 4.15 7.42 4.38
C SER A 172 5.13 6.65 3.47
N ILE A 173 4.72 5.48 2.97
CA ILE A 173 5.49 4.71 1.97
C ILE A 173 5.68 5.53 0.71
N GLY A 174 4.59 6.11 0.18
CA GLY A 174 4.64 6.99 -0.98
C GLY A 174 5.55 8.21 -0.77
N HIS A 175 5.53 8.81 0.42
CA HIS A 175 6.40 9.94 0.76
C HIS A 175 7.88 9.54 0.71
N VAL A 176 8.25 8.40 1.31
CA VAL A 176 9.63 7.90 1.25
C VAL A 176 10.04 7.57 -0.18
N CYS A 177 9.17 6.89 -0.95
CA CYS A 177 9.42 6.57 -2.36
C CYS A 177 9.61 7.85 -3.20
N TYR A 178 8.79 8.88 -3.00
CA TYR A 178 8.90 10.16 -3.67
C TYR A 178 10.27 10.83 -3.41
N MET A 179 10.71 10.86 -2.15
CA MET A 179 12.01 11.43 -1.75
C MET A 179 13.20 10.68 -2.36
N ASN A 180 13.06 9.37 -2.56
CA ASN A 180 14.10 8.51 -3.12
C ASN A 180 13.97 8.30 -4.64
N HIS A 181 12.98 8.93 -5.29
CA HIS A 181 12.69 8.77 -6.73
C HIS A 181 12.45 7.31 -7.15
N VAL A 182 11.84 6.52 -6.26
CA VAL A 182 11.46 5.13 -6.50
C VAL A 182 9.97 5.07 -6.84
N PRO A 183 9.56 4.50 -7.98
CA PRO A 183 8.15 4.33 -8.33
C PRO A 183 7.44 3.44 -7.32
N PHE A 184 6.17 3.75 -7.02
CA PHE A 184 5.35 2.98 -6.10
C PHE A 184 3.90 2.89 -6.53
N THR A 185 3.19 1.89 -5.99
CA THR A 185 1.73 1.79 -6.02
C THR A 185 1.20 1.24 -4.71
N VAL A 186 -0.05 1.55 -4.39
CA VAL A 186 -0.74 1.10 -3.17
C VAL A 186 -2.01 0.36 -3.56
N LEU A 187 -2.13 -0.89 -3.14
CA LEU A 187 -3.30 -1.74 -3.32
C LEU A 187 -3.91 -2.05 -1.97
N ARG A 188 -5.20 -1.83 -1.83
CA ARG A 188 -5.97 -2.15 -0.63
C ARG A 188 -7.18 -2.98 -0.99
N THR A 189 -7.38 -4.09 -0.30
CA THR A 189 -8.65 -4.81 -0.35
C THR A 189 -9.53 -4.33 0.79
N ILE A 190 -10.77 -3.98 0.50
CA ILE A 190 -11.68 -3.45 1.51
C ILE A 190 -12.03 -4.56 2.53
N SER A 191 -11.69 -4.32 3.78
CA SER A 191 -11.97 -5.22 4.90
C SER A 191 -13.15 -4.78 5.74
N ASP A 192 -13.47 -3.49 5.72
CA ASP A 192 -14.49 -2.90 6.56
C ASP A 192 -15.18 -1.70 5.89
N GLY A 193 -16.44 -1.52 6.23
CA GLY A 193 -17.29 -0.43 5.77
C GLY A 193 -18.09 0.14 6.93
N GLU A 194 -19.41 0.26 6.77
CA GLU A 194 -20.30 0.77 7.82
C GLU A 194 -20.29 -0.10 9.10
N GLY A 195 -19.95 -1.39 9.00
CA GLY A 195 -19.76 -2.31 10.11
C GLY A 195 -18.46 -2.11 10.93
N GLY A 196 -17.50 -1.34 10.40
CA GLY A 196 -16.27 -0.97 11.07
C GLY A 196 -15.48 -2.16 11.63
N ALA A 197 -15.17 -2.15 12.93
CA ALA A 197 -14.34 -3.19 13.56
C ALA A 197 -14.93 -4.62 13.50
N MET A 198 -16.25 -4.77 13.37
CA MET A 198 -16.88 -6.10 13.21
C MET A 198 -16.60 -6.66 11.81
N ASP A 199 -16.73 -5.86 10.77
CA ASP A 199 -16.40 -6.24 9.40
C ASP A 199 -14.91 -6.60 9.31
N TYR A 200 -14.04 -5.75 9.86
CA TYR A 200 -12.61 -5.99 9.92
C TYR A 200 -12.28 -7.36 10.54
N ALA A 201 -12.82 -7.68 11.71
CA ALA A 201 -12.59 -8.96 12.39
C ALA A 201 -13.01 -10.16 11.54
N GLN A 202 -14.05 -10.01 10.72
CA GLN A 202 -14.60 -11.08 9.88
C GLN A 202 -13.85 -11.24 8.54
N PHE A 203 -13.42 -10.14 7.90
CA PHE A 203 -13.01 -10.14 6.51
C PHE A 203 -11.52 -9.86 6.27
N ALA A 204 -10.78 -9.26 7.23
CA ALA A 204 -9.39 -8.84 7.03
C ALA A 204 -8.49 -9.95 6.48
N GLN A 205 -8.63 -11.19 6.98
CA GLN A 205 -7.80 -12.31 6.50
C GLN A 205 -8.11 -12.70 5.05
N LYS A 206 -9.39 -12.67 4.64
CA LYS A 206 -9.79 -12.96 3.26
C LYS A 206 -9.38 -11.85 2.32
N ALA A 207 -9.57 -10.60 2.74
CA ALA A 207 -9.17 -9.41 2.00
C ALA A 207 -7.65 -9.38 1.77
N ALA A 208 -6.86 -9.64 2.81
CA ALA A 208 -5.40 -9.72 2.70
C ALA A 208 -4.95 -10.81 1.71
N LYS A 209 -5.57 -11.99 1.75
CA LYS A 209 -5.28 -13.08 0.81
C LYS A 209 -5.53 -12.66 -0.64
N LEU A 210 -6.66 -12.00 -0.91
CA LEU A 210 -7.02 -11.52 -2.23
C LEU A 210 -5.98 -10.51 -2.76
N GLY A 211 -5.57 -9.55 -1.94
CA GLY A 211 -4.53 -8.58 -2.29
C GLY A 211 -3.21 -9.24 -2.67
N ILE A 212 -2.79 -10.27 -1.91
CA ILE A 212 -1.57 -11.05 -2.21
C ILE A 212 -1.68 -11.74 -3.58
N GLU A 213 -2.82 -12.35 -3.89
CA GLU A 213 -3.03 -13.02 -5.18
C GLU A 213 -2.92 -12.06 -6.36
N ILE A 214 -3.43 -10.84 -6.22
CA ILE A 214 -3.32 -9.79 -7.25
C ILE A 214 -1.86 -9.38 -7.43
N VAL A 215 -1.13 -9.15 -6.34
CA VAL A 215 0.28 -8.73 -6.39
C VAL A 215 1.19 -9.82 -6.96
N ILE A 216 0.94 -11.10 -6.69
CA ILE A 216 1.67 -12.20 -7.34
C ILE A 216 1.49 -12.16 -8.86
N GLU A 217 0.28 -11.94 -9.36
CA GLU A 217 0.03 -11.81 -10.80
C GLU A 217 0.72 -10.56 -11.38
N PHE A 218 0.68 -9.42 -10.68
CA PHE A 218 1.42 -8.22 -11.07
C PHE A 218 2.92 -8.50 -11.20
N ILE A 219 3.55 -9.17 -10.21
CA ILE A 219 4.97 -9.51 -10.24
C ILE A 219 5.32 -10.38 -11.45
N LYS A 220 4.47 -11.34 -11.80
CA LYS A 220 4.70 -12.23 -12.95
C LYS A 220 4.60 -11.49 -14.29
N LYS A 221 3.74 -10.47 -14.39
CA LYS A 221 3.48 -9.75 -15.65
C LYS A 221 4.45 -8.62 -15.93
N ILE A 222 5.04 -8.02 -14.90
CA ILE A 222 5.86 -6.81 -15.05
C ILE A 222 7.13 -7.02 -15.89
N ILE A 223 7.55 -8.25 -16.11
CA ILE A 223 8.69 -8.58 -17.00
C ILE A 223 8.29 -8.52 -18.47
N ILE A 224 7.00 -8.68 -18.76
CA ILE A 224 6.48 -8.85 -20.12
C ILE A 224 6.05 -7.49 -20.70
N SER A 225 5.89 -6.49 -19.86
CA SER A 225 5.48 -5.12 -20.20
C SER A 225 6.69 -4.19 -20.29
#